data_d3abbd383125cadbacf67b3967431df2
#
_entry.id   d3abbd383125cadbacf67b3967431df2
#
_cell.length_a   1.000
_cell.length_b   1.000
_cell.length_c   1.000
_cell.angle_alpha   90.00
_cell.angle_beta   90.00
_cell.angle_gamma   90.00
#
_symmetry.space_group_name_H-M   'P 1'
#
loop_
_entity.id
_entity.type
_entity.pdbx_description
1 polymer ?
#
loop_
_entity_poly.entity_id
_entity_poly.type
_entity_poly.pdbx_seq_one_letter_code
_entity_poly.pdbx_strand_id
1 'polypeptide(L)'
;MTDDAMNKPIACLALAAAALLAGAARAEPLMSDAWTAKACEQWNKTPILTDDLADKWIKNDGGKGFKVIQLYRTDCGEASRTELRVTRKDGKALCSYGGKVETVKLDSGVDYVMHASTARWTEMGRGDYGPMRAMMFGRLEFVGPKMEAMGVMGPFESFLLLVGKVEGDTTACPK
;
A
#
# COMPACT_ATOMS: atom_id res chain seq x y z
N MET A 1 60.18 -54.27 -29.44
CA MET A 1 60.47 -52.94 -28.94
C MET A 1 59.16 -52.18 -29.00
N THR A 2 58.68 -52.01 -27.91
CA THR A 2 57.38 -51.71 -27.40
C THR A 2 57.05 -50.23 -27.57
N ASP A 3 56.00 -49.91 -28.29
CA ASP A 3 55.38 -48.56 -28.23
C ASP A 3 54.03 -48.64 -27.51
N ASP A 4 54.05 -48.03 -26.37
CA ASP A 4 52.95 -47.96 -25.43
C ASP A 4 52.17 -46.68 -25.75
N ALA A 5 51.07 -46.80 -26.46
CA ALA A 5 50.17 -45.65 -26.78
C ALA A 5 49.17 -45.47 -25.67
N MET A 6 49.41 -44.46 -24.85
CA MET A 6 48.64 -44.04 -23.72
C MET A 6 47.29 -43.50 -24.15
N ASN A 7 46.22 -44.22 -23.85
CA ASN A 7 44.84 -43.92 -24.09
C ASN A 7 44.38 -42.93 -23.01
N LYS A 8 44.15 -41.64 -23.37
CA LYS A 8 43.58 -40.62 -22.46
C LYS A 8 42.07 -40.59 -22.63
N PRO A 9 41.28 -40.77 -21.58
CA PRO A 9 39.84 -40.57 -21.66
C PRO A 9 39.51 -39.06 -21.69
N ILE A 10 38.78 -38.67 -22.72
CA ILE A 10 38.20 -37.34 -22.83
C ILE A 10 37.02 -37.26 -21.87
N ALA A 11 37.18 -36.54 -20.77
CA ALA A 11 36.10 -36.23 -19.85
C ALA A 11 35.18 -35.19 -20.50
N CYS A 12 34.01 -35.61 -20.95
CA CYS A 12 32.93 -34.70 -21.34
C CYS A 12 32.39 -33.99 -20.11
N LEU A 13 32.76 -32.73 -19.92
CA LEU A 13 32.07 -31.81 -18.98
C LEU A 13 30.69 -31.48 -19.54
N ALA A 14 29.66 -32.13 -19.03
CA ALA A 14 28.30 -31.72 -19.24
C ALA A 14 28.03 -30.47 -18.38
N LEU A 15 28.07 -29.26 -18.97
CA LEU A 15 27.55 -28.05 -18.34
C LEU A 15 26.02 -28.15 -18.28
N ALA A 16 25.49 -28.49 -17.13
CA ALA A 16 24.06 -28.33 -16.82
C ALA A 16 23.76 -26.85 -16.69
N ALA A 17 23.24 -26.22 -17.74
CA ALA A 17 22.68 -24.90 -17.69
C ALA A 17 21.35 -24.96 -16.92
N ALA A 18 21.38 -24.70 -15.60
CA ALA A 18 20.20 -24.47 -14.82
C ALA A 18 19.63 -23.12 -15.24
N ALA A 19 18.67 -23.13 -16.16
CA ALA A 19 17.86 -21.96 -16.48
C ALA A 19 17.01 -21.61 -15.26
N LEU A 20 17.46 -20.61 -14.50
CA LEU A 20 16.68 -19.95 -13.47
C LEU A 20 15.51 -19.24 -14.17
N LEU A 21 14.37 -19.89 -14.24
CA LEU A 21 13.08 -19.26 -14.55
C LEU A 21 12.74 -18.33 -13.38
N ALA A 22 13.33 -17.14 -13.37
CA ALA A 22 12.85 -16.03 -12.55
C ALA A 22 11.47 -15.64 -13.14
N GLY A 23 10.41 -16.29 -12.67
CA GLY A 23 9.06 -15.86 -12.93
C GLY A 23 8.96 -14.41 -12.47
N ALA A 24 8.74 -13.46 -13.38
CA ALA A 24 8.46 -12.09 -13.02
C ALA A 24 7.28 -12.10 -12.04
N ALA A 25 7.55 -11.80 -10.77
CA ALA A 25 6.50 -11.66 -9.78
C ALA A 25 5.56 -10.56 -10.27
N ARG A 26 4.33 -10.93 -10.60
CA ARG A 26 3.33 -9.98 -11.06
C ARG A 26 2.98 -9.08 -9.90
N ALA A 27 2.90 -7.76 -10.14
CA ALA A 27 2.47 -6.83 -9.11
C ALA A 27 1.07 -7.22 -8.60
N GLU A 28 0.87 -7.12 -7.30
CA GLU A 28 -0.43 -7.34 -6.68
C GLU A 28 -1.45 -6.33 -7.21
N PRO A 29 -2.73 -6.70 -7.37
CA PRO A 29 -3.75 -5.73 -7.73
C PRO A 29 -3.72 -4.54 -6.78
N LEU A 30 -3.76 -3.33 -7.32
CA LEU A 30 -3.82 -2.10 -6.54
C LEU A 30 -4.98 -2.16 -5.54
N MET A 31 -4.69 -1.88 -4.26
CA MET A 31 -5.62 -2.00 -3.13
C MET A 31 -6.14 -3.42 -2.88
N SER A 32 -5.39 -4.46 -3.25
CA SER A 32 -5.57 -5.79 -2.70
C SER A 32 -5.08 -5.85 -1.24
N ASP A 33 -5.44 -6.92 -0.54
CA ASP A 33 -4.94 -7.16 0.83
C ASP A 33 -3.42 -7.14 0.89
N ALA A 34 -2.76 -7.83 -0.06
CA ALA A 34 -1.30 -7.90 -0.13
C ALA A 34 -0.68 -6.53 -0.48
N TRP A 35 -1.29 -5.76 -1.38
CA TRP A 35 -0.88 -4.39 -1.67
C TRP A 35 -1.01 -3.51 -0.42
N THR A 36 -2.13 -3.63 0.30
CA THR A 36 -2.41 -2.83 1.50
C THR A 36 -1.46 -3.15 2.64
N ALA A 37 -1.03 -4.41 2.78
CA ALA A 37 0.05 -4.77 3.71
C ALA A 37 1.36 -4.05 3.37
N LYS A 38 1.75 -4.01 2.08
CA LYS A 38 2.92 -3.26 1.62
C LYS A 38 2.76 -1.74 1.83
N ALA A 39 1.56 -1.20 1.63
CA ALA A 39 1.26 0.21 1.91
C ALA A 39 1.41 0.55 3.40
N CYS A 40 1.00 -0.37 4.28
CA CYS A 40 1.21 -0.27 5.72
C CYS A 40 2.71 -0.25 6.08
N GLU A 41 3.52 -1.12 5.48
CA GLU A 41 4.97 -1.08 5.65
C GLU A 41 5.59 0.22 5.13
N GLN A 42 5.12 0.71 3.98
CA GLN A 42 5.61 1.97 3.40
C GLN A 42 5.20 3.18 4.23
N TRP A 43 4.00 3.17 4.85
CA TRP A 43 3.59 4.15 5.86
C TRP A 43 4.65 4.28 6.95
N ASN A 44 5.07 3.16 7.53
CA ASN A 44 6.04 3.12 8.64
C ASN A 44 7.45 3.59 8.25
N LYS A 45 7.74 3.65 6.95
CA LYS A 45 9.00 4.19 6.38
C LYS A 45 8.88 5.66 5.96
N THR A 46 7.73 6.30 6.19
CA THR A 46 7.43 7.67 5.75
C THR A 46 7.30 8.60 6.96
N PRO A 47 8.36 9.35 7.34
CA PRO A 47 8.39 10.15 8.58
C PRO A 47 7.22 11.14 8.71
N ILE A 48 6.83 11.82 7.64
CA ILE A 48 5.68 12.74 7.65
C ILE A 48 4.35 12.05 8.03
N LEU A 49 4.22 10.73 7.82
CA LEU A 49 3.07 9.97 8.28
C LEU A 49 3.23 9.51 9.73
N THR A 50 4.44 9.07 10.12
CA THR A 50 4.66 8.53 11.45
C THR A 50 4.81 9.60 12.52
N ASP A 51 5.44 10.73 12.20
CA ASP A 51 5.80 11.74 13.17
C ASP A 51 4.75 12.86 13.23
N ASP A 52 4.33 13.41 12.09
CA ASP A 52 3.41 14.56 12.08
C ASP A 52 1.97 14.17 12.47
N LEU A 53 1.58 12.90 12.33
CA LEU A 53 0.29 12.39 12.76
C LEU A 53 0.27 11.93 14.22
N ALA A 54 1.42 11.86 14.89
CA ALA A 54 1.57 11.25 16.21
C ALA A 54 0.90 12.03 17.35
N ASP A 55 0.82 13.36 17.23
CA ASP A 55 0.37 14.21 18.33
C ASP A 55 -1.06 14.72 18.23
N LYS A 56 -1.59 14.87 17.03
CA LYS A 56 -2.95 15.41 16.84
C LYS A 56 -3.89 14.34 16.30
N TRP A 57 -3.59 13.87 15.11
CA TRP A 57 -4.49 13.00 14.37
C TRP A 57 -4.76 11.66 15.05
N ILE A 58 -3.71 10.96 15.49
CA ILE A 58 -3.85 9.62 16.10
C ILE A 58 -4.51 9.65 17.48
N LYS A 59 -4.48 10.80 18.19
CA LYS A 59 -5.11 10.93 19.51
C LYS A 59 -6.64 10.90 19.45
N ASN A 60 -7.22 11.25 18.32
CA ASN A 60 -8.66 11.13 18.10
C ASN A 60 -8.97 9.70 17.62
N ASP A 61 -8.82 8.73 18.50
CA ASP A 61 -9.06 7.31 18.22
C ASP A 61 -10.38 6.75 18.79
N GLY A 62 -11.17 7.62 19.44
CA GLY A 62 -12.42 7.23 20.12
C GLY A 62 -12.21 6.27 21.28
N GLY A 63 -11.01 6.21 21.84
CA GLY A 63 -10.65 5.30 22.94
C GLY A 63 -10.39 3.85 22.47
N LYS A 64 -10.34 3.61 21.15
CA LYS A 64 -10.07 2.25 20.59
C LYS A 64 -8.60 1.87 20.62
N GLY A 65 -7.69 2.84 20.77
CA GLY A 65 -6.25 2.65 20.65
C GLY A 65 -5.75 2.61 19.20
N PHE A 66 -6.62 2.77 18.22
CA PHE A 66 -6.26 2.83 16.79
C PHE A 66 -7.28 3.62 15.98
N LYS A 67 -6.86 4.08 14.79
CA LYS A 67 -7.74 4.65 13.76
C LYS A 67 -7.76 3.74 12.55
N VAL A 68 -8.90 3.72 11.86
CA VAL A 68 -9.11 2.92 10.67
C VAL A 68 -9.20 3.81 9.43
N ILE A 69 -8.54 3.41 8.37
CA ILE A 69 -8.70 3.97 7.03
C ILE A 69 -9.09 2.82 6.10
N GLN A 70 -10.30 2.85 5.56
CA GLN A 70 -10.74 1.90 4.55
C GLN A 70 -10.68 2.54 3.17
N LEU A 71 -10.23 1.77 2.20
CA LEU A 71 -9.96 2.22 0.83
C LEU A 71 -10.59 1.26 -0.17
N TYR A 72 -11.09 1.79 -1.28
CA TYR A 72 -11.45 0.97 -2.43
C TYR A 72 -11.43 1.76 -3.74
N ARG A 73 -11.39 1.02 -4.83
CA ARG A 73 -11.50 1.54 -6.20
C ARG A 73 -12.96 1.42 -6.64
N THR A 74 -13.59 2.54 -7.03
CA THR A 74 -15.01 2.56 -7.41
C THR A 74 -15.31 1.70 -8.64
N ASP A 75 -14.37 1.60 -9.56
CA ASP A 75 -14.45 0.74 -10.74
C ASP A 75 -14.28 -0.76 -10.44
N CYS A 76 -13.80 -1.12 -9.24
CA CYS A 76 -13.76 -2.51 -8.74
C CYS A 76 -14.91 -2.83 -7.77
N GLY A 77 -15.69 -1.83 -7.38
CA GLY A 77 -16.81 -1.97 -6.46
C GLY A 77 -16.41 -1.95 -4.98
N GLU A 78 -17.39 -1.65 -4.14
CA GLU A 78 -17.19 -1.51 -2.69
C GLU A 78 -16.77 -2.83 -2.00
N ALA A 79 -17.11 -3.97 -2.57
CA ALA A 79 -16.71 -5.29 -2.06
C ALA A 79 -15.19 -5.51 -2.09
N SER A 80 -14.45 -4.72 -2.89
CA SER A 80 -12.99 -4.74 -2.94
C SER A 80 -12.32 -3.86 -1.87
N ARG A 81 -13.08 -3.43 -0.86
CA ARG A 81 -12.58 -2.56 0.22
C ARG A 81 -11.50 -3.26 1.02
N THR A 82 -10.46 -2.51 1.35
CA THR A 82 -9.34 -2.92 2.18
C THR A 82 -9.15 -1.96 3.35
N GLU A 83 -8.34 -2.33 4.35
CA GLU A 83 -8.23 -1.62 5.61
C GLU A 83 -6.77 -1.40 6.01
N LEU A 84 -6.48 -0.18 6.49
CA LEU A 84 -5.28 0.15 7.26
C LEU A 84 -5.70 0.50 8.69
N ARG A 85 -4.95 0.01 9.67
CA ARG A 85 -5.06 0.45 11.07
C ARG A 85 -3.79 1.15 11.49
N VAL A 86 -3.97 2.32 12.08
CA VAL A 86 -2.86 3.12 12.60
C VAL A 86 -3.00 3.22 14.10
N THR A 87 -1.94 2.91 14.83
CA THR A 87 -1.85 2.97 16.29
C THR A 87 -0.83 3.99 16.74
N ARG A 88 -0.96 4.52 17.94
CA ARG A 88 0.09 5.31 18.56
C ARG A 88 1.04 4.40 19.33
N LYS A 89 2.29 4.34 18.91
CA LYS A 89 3.34 3.56 19.58
C LYS A 89 4.65 4.33 19.57
N ASP A 90 5.33 4.38 20.70
CA ASP A 90 6.64 5.02 20.87
C ASP A 90 6.68 6.47 20.35
N GLY A 91 5.60 7.23 20.58
CA GLY A 91 5.48 8.61 20.14
C GLY A 91 5.22 8.78 18.63
N LYS A 92 4.92 7.72 17.89
CA LYS A 92 4.68 7.72 16.45
C LYS A 92 3.27 7.18 16.10
N ALA A 93 2.75 7.60 14.95
CA ALA A 93 1.55 7.04 14.34
C ALA A 93 1.95 5.90 13.39
N LEU A 94 2.01 4.68 13.89
CA LEU A 94 2.47 3.51 13.14
C LEU A 94 1.30 2.73 12.56
N CYS A 95 1.40 2.36 11.29
CA CYS A 95 0.50 1.38 10.70
C CYS A 95 0.77 0.01 11.33
N SER A 96 -0.23 -0.55 11.97
CA SER A 96 -0.15 -1.84 12.69
C SER A 96 -0.82 -2.98 11.94
N TYR A 97 -1.64 -2.67 10.94
CA TYR A 97 -2.33 -3.64 10.09
C TYR A 97 -2.64 -3.05 8.72
N GLY A 98 -2.49 -3.86 7.70
CA GLY A 98 -2.92 -3.58 6.33
C GLY A 98 -3.41 -4.86 5.67
N GLY A 99 -4.65 -4.87 5.13
CA GLY A 99 -5.23 -6.06 4.54
C GLY A 99 -6.75 -6.02 4.42
N LYS A 100 -7.40 -7.18 4.59
CA LYS A 100 -8.86 -7.32 4.57
C LYS A 100 -9.54 -6.40 5.57
N VAL A 101 -10.78 -6.02 5.27
CA VAL A 101 -11.62 -5.32 6.25
C VAL A 101 -11.91 -6.24 7.43
N GLU A 102 -11.45 -5.84 8.61
CA GLU A 102 -11.76 -6.48 9.89
C GLU A 102 -12.68 -5.59 10.76
N THR A 103 -12.66 -4.27 10.53
CA THR A 103 -13.54 -3.32 11.25
C THR A 103 -14.83 -3.11 10.47
N VAL A 104 -15.85 -3.88 10.82
CA VAL A 104 -17.16 -3.82 10.15
C VAL A 104 -17.92 -2.52 10.46
N LYS A 105 -17.82 -2.03 11.72
CA LYS A 105 -18.50 -0.82 12.17
C LYS A 105 -17.48 0.30 12.41
N LEU A 106 -17.48 1.28 11.52
CA LEU A 106 -16.64 2.47 11.63
C LEU A 106 -17.33 3.54 12.47
N ASP A 107 -16.54 4.36 13.15
CA ASP A 107 -16.95 5.59 13.78
C ASP A 107 -16.60 6.75 12.84
N SER A 108 -17.61 7.37 12.23
CA SER A 108 -17.43 8.48 11.28
C SER A 108 -16.83 9.76 11.89
N GLY A 109 -16.77 9.87 13.21
CA GLY A 109 -16.06 10.93 13.93
C GLY A 109 -14.57 10.64 14.12
N VAL A 110 -14.14 9.42 13.82
CA VAL A 110 -12.78 8.93 14.09
C VAL A 110 -12.13 8.30 12.86
N ASP A 111 -12.87 7.41 12.18
CA ASP A 111 -12.39 6.58 11.10
C ASP A 111 -12.68 7.17 9.71
N TYR A 112 -12.03 6.63 8.72
CA TYR A 112 -12.12 7.13 7.35
C TYR A 112 -12.53 6.05 6.36
N VAL A 113 -13.36 6.42 5.40
CA VAL A 113 -13.53 5.67 4.14
C VAL A 113 -13.16 6.60 3.00
N MET A 114 -12.29 6.17 2.12
CA MET A 114 -11.84 6.91 0.96
C MET A 114 -11.98 6.07 -0.28
N HIS A 115 -12.58 6.62 -1.32
CA HIS A 115 -12.72 5.90 -2.58
C HIS A 115 -12.66 6.84 -3.79
N ALA A 116 -12.16 6.29 -4.87
CA ALA A 116 -12.02 6.96 -6.16
C ALA A 116 -11.89 5.90 -7.26
N SER A 117 -11.99 6.30 -8.52
CA SER A 117 -11.64 5.39 -9.61
C SER A 117 -10.14 5.10 -9.65
N THR A 118 -9.75 3.98 -10.25
CA THR A 118 -8.34 3.62 -10.45
C THR A 118 -7.53 4.75 -11.07
N ALA A 119 -8.07 5.41 -12.09
CA ALA A 119 -7.42 6.55 -12.75
C ALA A 119 -7.14 7.68 -11.75
N ARG A 120 -8.11 8.03 -10.88
CA ARG A 120 -7.95 9.09 -9.87
C ARG A 120 -6.95 8.71 -8.78
N TRP A 121 -6.97 7.46 -8.32
CA TRP A 121 -5.95 6.97 -7.40
C TRP A 121 -4.54 7.06 -7.99
N THR A 122 -4.39 6.70 -9.26
CA THR A 122 -3.11 6.79 -9.97
C THR A 122 -2.63 8.24 -10.14
N GLU A 123 -3.53 9.17 -10.49
CA GLU A 123 -3.22 10.61 -10.57
C GLU A 123 -2.74 11.16 -9.22
N MET A 124 -3.43 10.82 -8.13
CA MET A 124 -3.02 11.22 -6.78
C MET A 124 -1.70 10.58 -6.37
N GLY A 125 -1.49 9.31 -6.72
CA GLY A 125 -0.23 8.60 -6.46
C GLY A 125 0.97 9.20 -7.19
N ARG A 126 0.77 9.83 -8.37
CA ARG A 126 1.80 10.58 -9.09
C ARG A 126 2.00 12.01 -8.57
N GLY A 127 1.10 12.49 -7.71
CA GLY A 127 1.13 13.87 -7.23
C GLY A 127 0.60 14.89 -8.24
N ASP A 128 -0.23 14.48 -9.21
CA ASP A 128 -0.82 15.39 -10.21
C ASP A 128 -1.66 16.47 -9.53
N TYR A 129 -2.16 16.21 -8.35
CA TYR A 129 -2.84 17.15 -7.45
C TYR A 129 -2.90 16.61 -6.02
N GLY A 130 -2.92 17.53 -5.05
CA GLY A 130 -3.01 17.20 -3.63
C GLY A 130 -4.44 16.93 -3.14
N PRO A 131 -4.60 16.55 -1.85
CA PRO A 131 -5.86 16.10 -1.27
C PRO A 131 -6.96 17.16 -1.28
N MET A 132 -6.63 18.43 -1.06
CA MET A 132 -7.61 19.52 -1.11
C MET A 132 -8.30 19.57 -2.48
N ARG A 133 -7.51 19.55 -3.55
CA ARG A 133 -8.04 19.58 -4.92
C ARG A 133 -8.81 18.29 -5.24
N ALA A 134 -8.35 17.15 -4.76
CA ALA A 134 -9.03 15.87 -4.95
C ALA A 134 -10.43 15.87 -4.33
N MET A 135 -10.57 16.34 -3.10
CA MET A 135 -11.86 16.41 -2.40
C MET A 135 -12.80 17.50 -2.98
N MET A 136 -12.28 18.71 -3.27
CA MET A 136 -13.10 19.81 -3.78
C MET A 136 -13.72 19.52 -5.14
N PHE A 137 -13.06 18.77 -6.00
CA PHE A 137 -13.53 18.44 -7.35
C PHE A 137 -14.11 17.03 -7.47
N GLY A 138 -14.45 16.38 -6.34
CA GLY A 138 -15.05 15.05 -6.33
C GLY A 138 -14.18 13.95 -6.96
N ARG A 139 -12.84 14.15 -6.97
CA ARG A 139 -11.89 13.15 -7.47
C ARG A 139 -11.54 12.10 -6.43
N LEU A 140 -11.69 12.46 -5.16
CA LEU A 140 -11.61 11.59 -4.01
C LEU A 140 -12.88 11.78 -3.19
N GLU A 141 -13.66 10.74 -3.06
CA GLU A 141 -14.78 10.69 -2.14
C GLU A 141 -14.30 10.27 -0.76
N PHE A 142 -14.83 10.91 0.26
CA PHE A 142 -14.27 10.87 1.60
C PHE A 142 -15.39 10.90 2.64
N VAL A 143 -15.43 9.89 3.50
CA VAL A 143 -16.26 9.81 4.71
C VAL A 143 -15.34 9.77 5.92
N GLY A 144 -15.62 10.63 6.92
CA GLY A 144 -14.80 10.74 8.12
C GLY A 144 -14.71 12.18 8.63
N PRO A 145 -13.88 12.44 9.66
CA PRO A 145 -13.75 13.76 10.29
C PRO A 145 -12.98 14.74 9.38
N LYS A 146 -13.72 15.42 8.49
CA LYS A 146 -13.17 16.31 7.45
C LYS A 146 -12.27 17.42 8.00
N MET A 147 -12.67 18.06 9.10
CA MET A 147 -11.87 19.13 9.69
C MET A 147 -10.54 18.64 10.24
N GLU A 148 -10.52 17.44 10.79
CA GLU A 148 -9.28 16.80 11.23
C GLU A 148 -8.35 16.50 10.03
N ALA A 149 -8.89 15.93 8.95
CA ALA A 149 -8.14 15.69 7.72
C ALA A 149 -7.57 16.98 7.12
N MET A 150 -8.35 18.09 7.14
CA MET A 150 -7.87 19.40 6.69
C MET A 150 -6.76 19.96 7.59
N GLY A 151 -6.71 19.59 8.86
CA GLY A 151 -5.65 19.97 9.79
C GLY A 151 -4.29 19.25 9.55
N VAL A 152 -4.26 18.23 8.69
CA VAL A 152 -3.09 17.38 8.42
C VAL A 152 -2.85 17.19 6.92
N MET A 153 -3.00 18.25 6.12
CA MET A 153 -2.91 18.17 4.64
C MET A 153 -1.58 17.62 4.12
N GLY A 154 -0.44 17.95 4.74
CA GLY A 154 0.86 17.41 4.34
C GLY A 154 0.96 15.88 4.52
N PRO A 155 0.67 15.36 5.71
CA PRO A 155 0.50 13.91 5.90
C PRO A 155 -0.54 13.29 4.99
N PHE A 156 -1.68 13.94 4.76
CA PHE A 156 -2.71 13.42 3.85
C PHE A 156 -2.20 13.31 2.40
N GLU A 157 -1.48 14.31 1.90
CA GLU A 157 -0.82 14.24 0.60
C GLU A 157 0.17 13.06 0.54
N SER A 158 1.00 12.92 1.56
CA SER A 158 1.97 11.81 1.64
C SER A 158 1.29 10.44 1.69
N PHE A 159 0.11 10.34 2.30
CA PHE A 159 -0.73 9.15 2.26
C PHE A 159 -1.22 8.83 0.83
N LEU A 160 -1.74 9.81 0.10
CA LEU A 160 -2.18 9.62 -1.30
C LEU A 160 -1.02 9.19 -2.21
N LEU A 161 0.19 9.73 -1.96
CA LEU A 161 1.39 9.36 -2.69
C LEU A 161 1.85 7.91 -2.44
N LEU A 162 1.35 7.21 -1.42
CA LEU A 162 1.65 5.78 -1.22
C LEU A 162 1.23 4.94 -2.43
N VAL A 163 0.15 5.34 -3.12
CA VAL A 163 -0.33 4.65 -4.33
C VAL A 163 0.70 4.64 -5.45
N GLY A 164 1.54 5.67 -5.54
CA GLY A 164 2.65 5.71 -6.51
C GLY A 164 3.95 5.12 -5.98
N LYS A 165 4.11 5.00 -4.66
CA LYS A 165 5.32 4.45 -4.02
C LYS A 165 5.28 2.93 -3.84
N VAL A 166 4.09 2.36 -3.77
CA VAL A 166 3.87 0.92 -3.65
C VAL A 166 3.40 0.40 -4.99
N GLU A 167 4.20 -0.46 -5.61
CA GLU A 167 3.85 -1.06 -6.89
C GLU A 167 2.53 -1.83 -6.81
N GLY A 168 1.62 -1.57 -7.74
CA GLY A 168 0.31 -2.22 -7.81
C GLY A 168 -0.19 -2.35 -9.25
N ASP A 169 -0.78 -3.51 -9.58
CA ASP A 169 -1.43 -3.72 -10.86
C ASP A 169 -2.76 -2.96 -10.90
N THR A 170 -2.84 -1.95 -11.78
CA THR A 170 -4.03 -1.13 -11.97
C THR A 170 -5.05 -1.74 -12.94
N THR A 171 -4.68 -2.82 -13.62
CA THR A 171 -5.52 -3.47 -14.64
C THR A 171 -6.43 -4.54 -14.08
N ALA A 172 -6.05 -5.14 -12.95
CA ALA A 172 -6.84 -6.16 -12.24
C ALA A 172 -7.55 -5.56 -11.02
N CYS A 173 -8.78 -6.00 -10.75
CA CYS A 173 -9.46 -5.71 -9.51
C CYS A 173 -9.06 -6.69 -8.40
N PRO A 174 -8.96 -6.22 -7.12
CA PRO A 174 -8.84 -7.12 -5.99
C PRO A 174 -10.01 -8.11 -5.91
N LYS A 175 -9.75 -9.31 -5.42
CA LYS A 175 -10.77 -10.36 -5.25
C LYS A 175 -11.24 -10.42 -3.80
#